data_0d668de63582c9c88302c1e07e545a3a
#
_entry.id   0d668de63582c9c88302c1e07e545a3a
#
_cell.length_a   1.000
_cell.length_b   1.000
_cell.length_c   1.000
_cell.angle_alpha   90.00
_cell.angle_beta   90.00
_cell.angle_gamma   90.00
#
_symmetry.space_group_name_H-M   'P 1'
#
loop_
_entity.id
_entity.type
_entity.pdbx_description
1 polymer ?
#
loop_
_entity_poly.entity_id
_entity_poly.type
_entity_poly.pdbx_seq_one_letter_code
_entity_poly.pdbx_strand_id
1 'polypeptide(L)'
;MDVLTRDPLVSGFTRLALARIVGVMERVDFAPGDVLCSVGQKAANLYLIERGTAVLTTPHGRQTPLHAAHCGEEAAAGLVHYVCTVTATSEVNAWRIPRAALDDIAVLQPQVVADALLSLASTLGGEVVGSGQGGGAPRQADAAPRKANAAPRSADAGATMPSDAQLSGRDMAGWIAAIVLPAGIYFGCVASDLTAQTAMFAAILGMVVLMWLFAIVDEFIPPLIAIVATLFIGLAPASVALGGFASPSLMTMIGVFALASTIASSGLSYRVMLWLLARLPDRPFWQQTSMLLGGMALSPIVPSGNSRLSILLPLYRDMADGLRLPPRGTALTALMAATLSGALLFSPMMATSKPSSIATLNLLSVQAQHEFSGLFWLVAAGVAMVGLVGFHFLFMRWLLPAENPNPLPKERIRGQLQLLGPLGFAEWLALGSFVAFLAGTATVSLHHVQPSWIAGCVLVTLLVCGSLGKMDFRKQLDWPMVFFLLGIDGLVRIMSYLKVDALIAKVVSGHLGFIDGSIELFVLAALVITVALRIGLPIAASALISAVILIPVAEANHINPWICIFLAALFSDIWFFPYQSSVWMQAASKGQTEAIDRVQFTRYNQCMNAARVAVAFLSIPYWKWLELQ
;
A
#
# COMPACT_ATOMS: atom_id res chain seq x y z
N MET A 1 -2.04 31.48 6.76
CA MET A 1 -1.54 31.28 5.37
C MET A 1 -0.26 32.07 5.10
N ASP A 2 -0.22 33.34 5.46
CA ASP A 2 0.98 34.18 5.24
C ASP A 2 2.26 33.66 5.95
N VAL A 3 2.13 32.94 7.05
CA VAL A 3 3.27 32.39 7.80
C VAL A 3 3.97 31.26 7.02
N LEU A 4 3.20 30.39 6.34
CA LEU A 4 3.75 29.27 5.55
C LEU A 4 4.53 29.73 4.30
N THR A 5 4.16 30.88 3.73
CA THR A 5 4.83 31.42 2.54
C THR A 5 6.05 32.28 2.88
N ARG A 6 6.16 32.77 4.12
CA ARG A 6 7.26 33.62 4.59
C ARG A 6 8.43 32.85 5.19
N ASP A 7 8.19 31.62 5.66
CA ASP A 7 9.21 30.84 6.32
C ASP A 7 10.14 30.16 5.29
N PRO A 8 11.47 30.34 5.38
CA PRO A 8 12.43 29.79 4.42
C PRO A 8 12.40 28.26 4.33
N LEU A 9 12.21 27.57 5.47
CA LEU A 9 12.16 26.11 5.54
C LEU A 9 10.90 25.56 4.83
N VAL A 10 9.77 26.21 5.06
CA VAL A 10 8.48 25.76 4.54
C VAL A 10 8.21 26.24 3.12
N SER A 11 8.79 27.35 2.70
CA SER A 11 8.65 27.90 1.34
C SER A 11 9.19 26.97 0.25
N GLY A 12 10.14 26.07 0.59
CA GLY A 12 10.68 25.03 -0.29
C GLY A 12 9.76 23.82 -0.48
N PHE A 13 8.66 23.74 0.25
CA PHE A 13 7.76 22.59 0.20
C PHE A 13 6.86 22.63 -1.04
N THR A 14 6.58 21.46 -1.61
CA THR A 14 5.61 21.33 -2.70
C THR A 14 4.20 21.73 -2.24
N ARG A 15 3.33 22.14 -3.18
CA ARG A 15 1.93 22.46 -2.86
C ARG A 15 1.20 21.32 -2.15
N LEU A 16 1.52 20.07 -2.52
CA LEU A 16 0.97 18.88 -1.87
C LEU A 16 1.43 18.75 -0.42
N ALA A 17 2.73 18.98 -0.16
CA ALA A 17 3.29 18.97 1.19
C ALA A 17 2.66 20.07 2.06
N LEU A 18 2.55 21.30 1.54
CA LEU A 18 1.89 22.40 2.23
C LEU A 18 0.42 22.11 2.54
N ALA A 19 -0.33 21.54 1.59
CA ALA A 19 -1.72 21.17 1.81
C ALA A 19 -1.89 20.12 2.92
N ARG A 20 -0.96 19.14 2.99
CA ARG A 20 -0.94 18.14 4.06
C ARG A 20 -0.61 18.75 5.42
N ILE A 21 0.36 19.66 5.49
CA ILE A 21 0.72 20.38 6.74
C ILE A 21 -0.47 21.15 7.28
N VAL A 22 -1.18 21.89 6.42
CA VAL A 22 -2.36 22.68 6.84
C VAL A 22 -3.46 21.78 7.41
N GLY A 23 -3.56 20.53 6.96
CA GLY A 23 -4.49 19.54 7.52
C GLY A 23 -4.24 19.21 8.98
N VAL A 24 -2.97 19.14 9.38
CA VAL A 24 -2.54 18.62 10.68
C VAL A 24 -1.96 19.67 11.62
N MET A 25 -1.67 20.89 11.14
CA MET A 25 -1.13 21.94 12.01
C MET A 25 -2.17 22.48 12.99
N GLU A 26 -1.73 22.74 14.20
CA GLU A 26 -2.55 23.26 15.29
C GLU A 26 -2.01 24.61 15.78
N ARG A 27 -2.92 25.53 16.12
CA ARG A 27 -2.53 26.78 16.74
C ARG A 27 -2.29 26.57 18.24
N VAL A 28 -1.15 27.05 18.71
CA VAL A 28 -0.75 26.97 20.13
C VAL A 28 -0.26 28.34 20.56
N ASP A 29 -0.70 28.77 21.71
CA ASP A 29 -0.32 30.04 22.31
C ASP A 29 0.54 29.77 23.56
N PHE A 30 1.64 30.52 23.68
CA PHE A 30 2.61 30.40 24.77
C PHE A 30 2.68 31.74 25.51
N ALA A 31 2.66 31.69 26.84
CA ALA A 31 2.86 32.85 27.70
C ALA A 31 4.39 33.17 27.80
N PRO A 32 4.74 34.42 28.17
CA PRO A 32 6.12 34.76 28.46
C PRO A 32 6.70 33.86 29.55
N GLY A 33 7.85 33.20 29.25
CA GLY A 33 8.49 32.21 30.11
C GLY A 33 8.18 30.74 29.75
N ASP A 34 7.19 30.49 28.93
CA ASP A 34 6.89 29.11 28.49
C ASP A 34 7.98 28.57 27.56
N VAL A 35 8.23 27.26 27.66
CA VAL A 35 9.23 26.56 26.84
C VAL A 35 8.54 25.89 25.65
N LEU A 36 8.91 26.27 24.42
CA LEU A 36 8.41 25.69 23.18
C LEU A 36 9.04 24.31 22.91
N CYS A 37 10.37 24.23 23.06
CA CYS A 37 11.12 22.98 22.97
C CYS A 37 12.28 23.01 23.94
N SER A 38 12.67 21.86 24.52
CA SER A 38 13.73 21.76 25.53
C SER A 38 14.79 20.76 25.07
N VAL A 39 16.06 21.13 25.27
CA VAL A 39 17.21 20.27 24.97
C VAL A 39 17.06 18.90 25.63
N GLY A 40 17.32 17.82 24.88
CA GLY A 40 17.19 16.45 25.35
C GLY A 40 15.77 15.88 25.37
N GLN A 41 14.73 16.71 25.20
CA GLN A 41 13.37 16.26 25.04
C GLN A 41 13.18 15.66 23.63
N LYS A 42 12.28 14.69 23.49
CA LYS A 42 11.96 14.08 22.19
C LYS A 42 11.49 15.14 21.19
N ALA A 43 12.14 15.22 20.02
CA ALA A 43 11.78 16.15 18.95
C ALA A 43 10.47 15.71 18.29
N ALA A 44 9.35 16.12 18.88
CA ALA A 44 8.00 15.71 18.50
C ALA A 44 7.31 16.68 17.55
N ASN A 45 7.70 17.94 17.52
CA ASN A 45 7.02 19.00 16.78
C ASN A 45 7.99 20.02 16.18
N LEU A 46 7.59 20.60 15.04
CA LEU A 46 8.13 21.83 14.48
C LEU A 46 7.13 22.96 14.78
N TYR A 47 7.60 24.11 15.22
CA TYR A 47 6.78 25.28 15.52
C TYR A 47 7.08 26.41 14.54
N LEU A 48 6.03 26.96 13.90
CA LEU A 48 6.11 28.17 13.06
C LEU A 48 5.54 29.34 13.87
N ILE A 49 6.35 30.34 14.17
CA ILE A 49 5.97 31.49 14.99
C ILE A 49 5.24 32.51 14.11
N GLU A 50 3.97 32.78 14.43
CA GLU A 50 3.15 33.78 13.75
C GLU A 50 3.37 35.16 14.33
N ARG A 51 3.43 35.26 15.66
CA ARG A 51 3.64 36.51 16.42
C ARG A 51 4.39 36.21 17.70
N GLY A 52 5.12 37.18 18.18
CA GLY A 52 5.87 37.10 19.43
C GLY A 52 7.36 36.95 19.23
N THR A 53 8.10 36.91 20.33
CA THR A 53 9.56 36.77 20.38
C THR A 53 9.94 35.65 21.30
N ALA A 54 11.00 34.92 20.95
CA ALA A 54 11.56 33.83 21.74
C ALA A 54 13.08 33.93 21.80
N VAL A 55 13.68 33.28 22.78
CA VAL A 55 15.12 33.18 22.96
C VAL A 55 15.53 31.71 22.84
N LEU A 56 16.52 31.46 22.01
CA LEU A 56 17.17 30.18 21.86
C LEU A 56 18.32 30.08 22.85
N THR A 57 18.34 29.04 23.67
CA THR A 57 19.40 28.71 24.62
C THR A 57 20.09 27.45 24.15
N THR A 58 21.39 27.55 23.86
CA THR A 58 22.21 26.42 23.45
C THR A 58 22.54 25.51 24.64
N PRO A 59 23.02 24.25 24.43
CA PRO A 59 23.43 23.35 25.51
C PRO A 59 24.53 23.93 26.41
N HIS A 60 25.29 24.90 25.92
CA HIS A 60 26.35 25.59 26.66
C HIS A 60 25.89 26.83 27.40
N GLY A 61 24.56 27.07 27.48
CA GLY A 61 23.94 28.15 28.25
C GLY A 61 23.96 29.52 27.57
N ARG A 62 24.41 29.65 26.31
CA ARG A 62 24.38 30.91 25.57
C ARG A 62 22.97 31.20 25.09
N GLN A 63 22.49 32.41 25.35
CA GLN A 63 21.18 32.87 24.93
C GLN A 63 21.32 33.80 23.73
N THR A 64 20.57 33.47 22.68
CA THR A 64 20.49 34.31 21.45
C THR A 64 19.03 34.54 21.10
N PRO A 65 18.65 35.76 20.65
CA PRO A 65 17.30 35.98 20.14
C PRO A 65 17.02 35.04 18.96
N LEU A 66 15.85 34.43 18.94
CA LEU A 66 15.43 33.60 17.81
C LEU A 66 15.05 34.54 16.65
N HIS A 67 15.88 34.57 15.61
CA HIS A 67 15.64 35.37 14.40
C HIS A 67 14.84 34.61 13.33
N ALA A 68 14.76 33.30 13.44
CA ALA A 68 13.98 32.46 12.54
C ALA A 68 12.49 32.51 12.88
N ALA A 69 11.62 32.43 11.89
CA ALA A 69 10.18 32.33 12.09
C ALA A 69 9.73 30.92 12.54
N HIS A 70 10.68 30.01 12.79
CA HIS A 70 10.42 28.63 13.21
C HIS A 70 11.43 28.18 14.27
N CYS A 71 11.06 27.09 14.99
CA CYS A 71 11.96 26.36 15.89
C CYS A 71 11.54 24.89 15.98
N GLY A 72 12.49 24.01 16.36
CA GLY A 72 12.26 22.58 16.43
C GLY A 72 12.51 21.88 15.10
N GLU A 73 13.45 22.41 14.30
CA GLU A 73 13.88 21.85 13.00
C GLU A 73 14.38 20.42 13.13
N GLU A 74 14.80 19.99 14.32
CA GLU A 74 15.20 18.64 14.64
C GLU A 74 14.11 17.62 14.33
N ALA A 75 12.83 18.00 14.50
CA ALA A 75 11.71 17.14 14.16
C ALA A 75 11.62 16.91 12.63
N ALA A 76 11.89 17.95 11.81
CA ALA A 76 11.92 17.86 10.35
C ALA A 76 13.21 17.22 9.83
N ALA A 77 14.32 17.43 10.54
CA ALA A 77 15.63 16.82 10.24
C ALA A 77 15.72 15.33 10.62
N GLY A 78 14.69 14.76 11.24
CA GLY A 78 14.66 13.36 11.66
C GLY A 78 15.45 13.05 12.95
N LEU A 79 15.94 14.06 13.67
CA LEU A 79 16.65 13.88 14.93
C LEU A 79 15.72 13.40 16.04
N VAL A 80 16.23 12.60 16.97
CA VAL A 80 15.41 12.00 18.04
C VAL A 80 15.06 13.01 19.13
N HIS A 81 16.00 13.93 19.44
CA HIS A 81 15.86 14.89 20.53
C HIS A 81 16.15 16.31 20.05
N TYR A 82 15.54 17.30 20.72
CA TYR A 82 15.89 18.70 20.50
C TYR A 82 17.31 18.99 20.99
N VAL A 83 18.02 19.78 20.20
CA VAL A 83 19.43 20.17 20.49
C VAL A 83 19.49 21.47 21.28
N CYS A 84 18.48 22.33 21.15
CA CYS A 84 18.38 23.62 21.83
C CYS A 84 17.11 23.74 22.67
N THR A 85 17.12 24.66 23.63
CA THR A 85 15.91 25.10 24.36
C THR A 85 15.44 26.42 23.78
N VAL A 86 14.14 26.51 23.44
CA VAL A 86 13.52 27.76 22.99
C VAL A 86 12.45 28.18 23.99
N THR A 87 12.59 29.40 24.53
CA THR A 87 11.72 29.97 25.56
C THR A 87 11.05 31.25 25.02
N ALA A 88 9.76 31.38 25.21
CA ALA A 88 9.00 32.58 24.84
C ALA A 88 9.43 33.77 25.72
N THR A 89 9.75 34.91 25.14
CA THR A 89 10.05 36.17 25.84
C THR A 89 8.89 37.15 25.84
N SER A 90 7.95 36.95 24.94
CA SER A 90 6.67 37.64 24.89
C SER A 90 5.55 36.62 24.74
N GLU A 91 4.31 37.07 24.63
CA GLU A 91 3.21 36.21 24.20
C GLU A 91 3.51 35.72 22.76
N VAL A 92 3.60 34.40 22.58
CA VAL A 92 3.94 33.77 21.29
C VAL A 92 2.74 32.99 20.79
N ASN A 93 2.26 33.36 19.59
CA ASN A 93 1.30 32.58 18.85
C ASN A 93 2.07 31.77 17.79
N ALA A 94 1.97 30.46 17.84
CA ALA A 94 2.68 29.58 16.93
C ALA A 94 1.78 28.48 16.34
N TRP A 95 2.19 27.96 15.18
CA TRP A 95 1.60 26.79 14.57
C TRP A 95 2.47 25.58 14.84
N ARG A 96 1.91 24.57 15.49
CA ARG A 96 2.56 23.31 15.80
C ARG A 96 2.34 22.32 14.68
N ILE A 97 3.42 21.73 14.14
CA ILE A 97 3.40 20.70 13.11
C ILE A 97 3.96 19.42 13.73
N PRO A 98 3.18 18.32 13.83
CA PRO A 98 3.65 17.07 14.42
C PRO A 98 4.72 16.41 13.55
N ARG A 99 5.72 15.78 14.18
CA ARG A 99 6.79 15.02 13.51
C ARG A 99 6.26 13.97 12.53
N ALA A 100 5.20 13.25 12.90
CA ALA A 100 4.61 12.23 12.02
C ALA A 100 4.21 12.77 10.65
N ALA A 101 3.73 14.02 10.58
CA ALA A 101 3.42 14.68 9.31
C ALA A 101 4.68 15.07 8.53
N LEU A 102 5.74 15.47 9.24
CA LEU A 102 7.03 15.80 8.62
C LEU A 102 7.72 14.55 8.07
N ASP A 103 7.65 13.43 8.79
CA ASP A 103 8.18 12.13 8.33
C ASP A 103 7.43 11.65 7.06
N ASP A 104 6.10 11.80 7.01
CA ASP A 104 5.29 11.48 5.81
C ASP A 104 5.67 12.38 4.60
N ILE A 105 6.00 13.65 4.86
CA ILE A 105 6.46 14.60 3.82
C ILE A 105 7.89 14.30 3.38
N ALA A 106 8.78 13.94 4.30
CA ALA A 106 10.16 13.58 3.99
C ALA A 106 10.25 12.37 3.03
N VAL A 107 9.29 11.45 3.08
CA VAL A 107 9.16 10.34 2.12
C VAL A 107 8.84 10.86 0.72
N LEU A 108 7.96 11.89 0.61
CA LEU A 108 7.55 12.47 -0.67
C LEU A 108 8.57 13.46 -1.23
N GLN A 109 9.23 14.18 -0.35
CA GLN A 109 10.19 15.23 -0.66
C GLN A 109 11.42 15.13 0.26
N PRO A 110 12.38 14.25 -0.06
CA PRO A 110 13.58 14.03 0.79
C PRO A 110 14.45 15.25 1.03
N GLN A 111 14.33 16.27 0.16
CA GLN A 111 15.04 17.55 0.31
C GLN A 111 14.67 18.30 1.59
N VAL A 112 13.46 18.11 2.11
CA VAL A 112 12.99 18.73 3.35
C VAL A 112 13.93 18.41 4.54
N VAL A 113 14.42 17.18 4.62
CA VAL A 113 15.37 16.77 5.67
C VAL A 113 16.70 17.51 5.50
N ALA A 114 17.18 17.67 4.27
CA ALA A 114 18.42 18.39 3.99
C ALA A 114 18.28 19.89 4.30
N ASP A 115 17.16 20.50 3.92
CA ASP A 115 16.87 21.91 4.20
C ASP A 115 16.72 22.16 5.71
N ALA A 116 16.07 21.26 6.44
CA ALA A 116 15.97 21.33 7.90
C ALA A 116 17.32 21.17 8.60
N LEU A 117 18.20 20.29 8.11
CA LEU A 117 19.56 20.14 8.61
C LEU A 117 20.42 21.39 8.32
N LEU A 118 20.26 22.01 7.14
CA LEU A 118 20.92 23.25 6.79
C LEU A 118 20.44 24.43 7.65
N SER A 119 19.12 24.52 7.90
CA SER A 119 18.54 25.50 8.81
C SER A 119 19.10 25.33 10.22
N LEU A 120 19.08 24.13 10.75
CA LEU A 120 19.64 23.80 12.07
C LEU A 120 21.15 24.13 12.13
N ALA A 121 21.91 23.78 11.11
CA ALA A 121 23.32 24.09 11.03
C ALA A 121 23.60 25.61 10.98
N SER A 122 22.75 26.39 10.29
CA SER A 122 22.85 27.86 10.27
C SER A 122 22.50 28.47 11.62
N THR A 123 21.53 27.91 12.32
CA THR A 123 21.12 28.34 13.66
C THR A 123 22.20 28.06 14.70
N LEU A 124 22.86 26.89 14.60
CA LEU A 124 23.98 26.50 15.46
C LEU A 124 25.33 27.13 15.01
N GLY A 125 25.56 27.25 13.69
CA GLY A 125 26.81 27.73 13.09
C GLY A 125 27.02 29.25 13.20
N GLY A 126 25.98 30.03 13.48
CA GLY A 126 26.10 31.42 13.91
C GLY A 126 26.97 31.61 15.17
N GLU A 127 27.26 30.49 15.87
CA GLU A 127 28.19 30.47 17.01
C GLU A 127 29.68 30.54 16.58
N VAL A 128 30.05 30.03 15.42
CA VAL A 128 31.47 29.90 15.02
C VAL A 128 32.01 31.21 14.41
N VAL A 129 31.15 32.04 13.82
CA VAL A 129 31.55 33.29 13.18
C VAL A 129 31.62 34.49 14.14
N GLY A 130 30.98 34.38 15.31
CA GLY A 130 30.93 35.47 16.32
C GLY A 130 32.12 35.54 17.29
N SER A 131 33.04 34.58 17.31
CA SER A 131 34.14 34.53 18.28
C SER A 131 35.51 34.96 17.69
N GLY A 132 35.56 35.47 16.48
CA GLY A 132 36.80 35.93 15.82
C GLY A 132 36.77 37.41 15.46
N GLN A 133 36.83 38.31 16.46
CA GLN A 133 37.29 39.67 16.23
C GLN A 133 38.83 39.69 16.10
N GLY A 134 39.32 39.83 14.88
CA GLY A 134 40.71 40.05 14.59
C GLY A 134 40.92 40.28 13.10
N GLY A 135 41.18 41.53 12.74
CA GLY A 135 41.20 42.08 11.37
C GLY A 135 42.08 41.34 10.38
N GLY A 136 41.66 41.34 9.15
CA GLY A 136 42.44 40.90 8.01
C GLY A 136 41.57 40.87 6.74
N ALA A 137 41.89 41.75 5.79
CA ALA A 137 41.23 41.90 4.49
C ALA A 137 41.13 40.56 3.69
N PRO A 138 40.14 40.39 2.82
CA PRO A 138 39.96 39.18 2.05
C PRO A 138 41.04 39.02 0.99
N ARG A 139 41.89 38.02 1.12
CA ARG A 139 42.73 37.53 0.00
C ARG A 139 41.85 36.61 -0.87
N GLN A 140 41.64 37.04 -2.12
CA GLN A 140 41.27 36.17 -3.20
C GLN A 140 42.25 35.00 -3.27
N ALA A 141 41.76 33.79 -3.08
CA ALA A 141 42.48 32.57 -3.39
C ALA A 141 41.67 31.77 -4.41
N ASP A 142 42.18 31.76 -5.64
CA ASP A 142 41.85 30.78 -6.66
C ASP A 142 42.02 29.37 -6.05
N ALA A 143 40.98 28.64 -5.92
CA ALA A 143 41.01 27.22 -5.62
C ALA A 143 40.06 26.47 -6.55
N ALA A 144 40.69 25.74 -7.47
CA ALA A 144 40.04 24.73 -8.31
C ALA A 144 39.19 23.74 -7.48
N PRO A 145 38.11 23.20 -8.04
CA PRO A 145 37.22 22.34 -7.31
C PRO A 145 37.91 21.00 -7.00
N ARG A 146 38.35 20.82 -5.78
CA ARG A 146 38.67 19.47 -5.25
C ARG A 146 37.38 18.67 -5.24
N LYS A 147 37.33 17.60 -6.04
CA LYS A 147 36.33 16.53 -5.95
C LYS A 147 36.34 15.98 -4.53
N ALA A 148 35.42 16.42 -3.71
CA ALA A 148 35.07 15.75 -2.47
C ALA A 148 34.18 14.54 -2.84
N ASN A 149 34.80 13.39 -3.06
CA ASN A 149 34.14 12.09 -2.99
C ASN A 149 33.88 11.77 -1.51
N ALA A 150 32.88 12.40 -0.95
CA ALA A 150 32.22 11.93 0.26
C ALA A 150 30.73 12.11 -0.02
N ALA A 151 30.14 11.12 -0.66
CA ALA A 151 28.71 10.96 -0.65
C ALA A 151 28.29 10.89 0.83
N PRO A 152 27.32 11.72 1.28
CA PRO A 152 26.70 11.45 2.56
C PRO A 152 26.11 10.05 2.43
N ARG A 153 26.55 9.15 3.29
CA ARG A 153 25.87 7.89 3.51
C ARG A 153 24.43 8.30 3.82
N SER A 154 23.53 8.10 2.85
CA SER A 154 22.11 8.05 3.11
C SER A 154 21.97 7.19 4.35
N ALA A 155 21.36 7.73 5.40
CA ALA A 155 20.77 6.92 6.42
C ALA A 155 19.73 6.06 5.68
N ASP A 156 20.21 4.93 5.15
CA ASP A 156 19.37 3.82 4.87
C ASP A 156 18.62 3.57 6.17
N ALA A 157 17.31 3.82 6.16
CA ALA A 157 16.41 2.97 6.88
C ALA A 157 16.46 1.60 6.15
N GLY A 158 17.67 1.18 5.82
CA GLY A 158 18.05 -0.15 5.51
C GLY A 158 17.94 -0.90 6.81
N ALA A 159 17.18 -1.96 6.79
CA ALA A 159 17.22 -3.01 7.76
C ALA A 159 18.63 -3.07 8.38
N THR A 160 18.80 -2.52 9.59
CA THR A 160 19.82 -2.99 10.47
C THR A 160 19.62 -4.49 10.48
N MET A 161 20.54 -5.22 9.87
CA MET A 161 20.72 -6.62 10.24
C MET A 161 20.68 -6.62 11.76
N PRO A 162 19.72 -7.26 12.42
CA PRO A 162 19.78 -7.42 13.86
C PRO A 162 21.05 -8.23 14.10
N SER A 163 22.12 -7.56 14.53
CA SER A 163 23.23 -8.23 15.18
C SER A 163 22.60 -8.89 16.39
N ASP A 164 22.64 -10.23 16.47
CA ASP A 164 22.02 -11.07 17.47
C ASP A 164 20.50 -11.32 17.36
N ALA A 165 19.95 -11.47 16.16
CA ALA A 165 18.71 -12.19 15.97
C ALA A 165 18.94 -13.67 16.33
N GLN A 166 18.78 -14.01 17.60
CA GLN A 166 18.54 -15.40 17.99
C GLN A 166 17.31 -15.84 17.17
N LEU A 167 17.55 -16.76 16.23
CA LEU A 167 16.49 -17.38 15.46
C LEU A 167 15.41 -17.84 16.43
N SER A 168 14.21 -17.30 16.30
CA SER A 168 13.09 -17.75 17.11
C SER A 168 12.96 -19.26 16.96
N GLY A 169 12.58 -19.97 18.02
CA GLY A 169 12.34 -21.42 17.92
C GLY A 169 11.34 -21.76 16.80
N ARG A 170 10.45 -20.84 16.45
CA ARG A 170 9.52 -20.96 15.33
C ARG A 170 10.26 -20.88 13.97
N ASP A 171 11.21 -19.98 13.82
CA ASP A 171 11.96 -19.81 12.58
C ASP A 171 12.86 -21.03 12.33
N MET A 172 13.48 -21.56 13.38
CA MET A 172 14.30 -22.78 13.31
C MET A 172 13.44 -23.99 12.95
N ALA A 173 12.26 -24.15 13.57
CA ALA A 173 11.30 -25.21 13.20
C ALA A 173 10.82 -25.06 11.75
N GLY A 174 10.60 -23.82 11.29
CA GLY A 174 10.24 -23.51 9.93
C GLY A 174 11.31 -23.91 8.91
N TRP A 175 12.57 -23.58 9.16
CA TRP A 175 13.69 -24.01 8.28
C TRP A 175 13.84 -25.52 8.24
N ILE A 176 13.75 -26.19 9.39
CA ILE A 176 13.80 -27.67 9.47
C ILE A 176 12.64 -28.26 8.66
N ALA A 177 11.42 -27.76 8.85
CA ALA A 177 10.25 -28.21 8.08
C ALA A 177 10.42 -27.99 6.57
N ALA A 178 10.91 -26.82 6.16
CA ALA A 178 11.12 -26.46 4.76
C ALA A 178 12.21 -27.28 4.06
N ILE A 179 13.08 -27.95 4.81
CA ILE A 179 14.11 -28.86 4.27
C ILE A 179 13.68 -30.34 4.36
N VAL A 180 13.13 -30.76 5.50
CA VAL A 180 12.85 -32.18 5.77
C VAL A 180 11.55 -32.65 5.13
N LEU A 181 10.47 -31.85 5.22
CA LEU A 181 9.17 -32.25 4.67
C LEU A 181 9.16 -32.40 3.15
N PRO A 182 9.85 -31.56 2.35
CA PRO A 182 9.99 -31.78 0.91
C PRO A 182 10.61 -33.10 0.54
N ALA A 183 11.60 -33.59 1.30
CA ALA A 183 12.15 -34.92 1.10
C ALA A 183 11.08 -36.01 1.35
N GLY A 184 10.26 -35.85 2.40
CA GLY A 184 9.13 -36.75 2.65
C GLY A 184 8.09 -36.73 1.52
N ILE A 185 7.78 -35.53 0.98
CA ILE A 185 6.89 -35.37 -0.18
C ILE A 185 7.48 -36.10 -1.40
N TYR A 186 8.78 -35.93 -1.67
CA TYR A 186 9.46 -36.62 -2.77
C TYR A 186 9.30 -38.15 -2.67
N PHE A 187 9.69 -38.74 -1.54
CA PHE A 187 9.59 -40.18 -1.34
C PHE A 187 8.16 -40.70 -1.36
N GLY A 188 7.20 -39.92 -0.80
CA GLY A 188 5.78 -40.25 -0.87
C GLY A 188 5.22 -40.26 -2.29
N CYS A 189 5.61 -39.28 -3.12
CA CYS A 189 5.23 -39.22 -4.53
C CYS A 189 5.83 -40.37 -5.33
N VAL A 190 7.11 -40.70 -5.10
CA VAL A 190 7.77 -41.85 -5.74
C VAL A 190 7.11 -43.17 -5.34
N ALA A 191 6.74 -43.33 -4.08
CA ALA A 191 6.00 -44.51 -3.59
C ALA A 191 4.58 -44.63 -4.19
N SER A 192 4.04 -43.53 -4.73
CA SER A 192 2.75 -43.48 -5.42
C SER A 192 2.87 -43.60 -6.95
N ASP A 193 3.96 -44.17 -7.45
CA ASP A 193 4.25 -44.39 -8.87
C ASP A 193 4.30 -43.11 -9.74
N LEU A 194 4.54 -41.94 -9.15
CA LEU A 194 4.76 -40.70 -9.89
C LEU A 194 6.20 -40.66 -10.46
N THR A 195 6.34 -39.98 -11.60
CA THR A 195 7.68 -39.81 -12.20
C THR A 195 8.61 -39.04 -11.26
N ALA A 196 9.89 -39.35 -11.28
CA ALA A 196 10.89 -38.66 -10.45
C ALA A 196 10.89 -37.13 -10.66
N GLN A 197 10.63 -36.67 -11.88
CA GLN A 197 10.54 -35.24 -12.22
C GLN A 197 9.34 -34.58 -11.55
N THR A 198 8.16 -35.23 -11.63
CA THR A 198 6.93 -34.74 -10.94
C THR A 198 7.10 -34.75 -9.44
N ALA A 199 7.69 -35.83 -8.88
CA ALA A 199 7.95 -35.94 -7.44
C ALA A 199 8.90 -34.84 -6.94
N MET A 200 9.95 -34.55 -7.71
CA MET A 200 10.91 -33.49 -7.40
C MET A 200 10.27 -32.10 -7.47
N PHE A 201 9.44 -31.83 -8.47
CA PHE A 201 8.72 -30.55 -8.56
C PHE A 201 7.70 -30.41 -7.42
N ALA A 202 6.99 -31.47 -7.04
CA ALA A 202 6.07 -31.48 -5.88
C ALA A 202 6.83 -31.18 -4.58
N ALA A 203 8.04 -31.70 -4.41
CA ALA A 203 8.90 -31.38 -3.28
C ALA A 203 9.32 -29.91 -3.25
N ILE A 204 9.72 -29.34 -4.40
CA ILE A 204 10.06 -27.91 -4.53
C ILE A 204 8.84 -27.05 -4.20
N LEU A 205 7.66 -27.38 -4.74
CA LEU A 205 6.43 -26.65 -4.46
C LEU A 205 6.05 -26.74 -2.98
N GLY A 206 6.20 -27.91 -2.37
CA GLY A 206 6.01 -28.12 -0.94
C GLY A 206 6.95 -27.24 -0.10
N MET A 207 8.22 -27.13 -0.49
CA MET A 207 9.18 -26.22 0.15
C MET A 207 8.71 -24.76 0.08
N VAL A 208 8.26 -24.29 -1.08
CA VAL A 208 7.74 -22.93 -1.27
C VAL A 208 6.55 -22.66 -0.33
N VAL A 209 5.59 -23.60 -0.30
CA VAL A 209 4.41 -23.49 0.58
C VAL A 209 4.81 -23.45 2.05
N LEU A 210 5.76 -24.29 2.47
CA LEU A 210 6.25 -24.29 3.86
C LEU A 210 6.99 -23.00 4.22
N MET A 211 7.81 -22.46 3.29
CA MET A 211 8.46 -21.16 3.51
C MET A 211 7.45 -20.03 3.71
N TRP A 212 6.34 -20.03 2.98
CA TRP A 212 5.25 -19.07 3.18
C TRP A 212 4.49 -19.32 4.49
N LEU A 213 4.18 -20.59 4.79
CA LEU A 213 3.42 -20.97 5.98
C LEU A 213 4.11 -20.54 7.28
N PHE A 214 5.44 -20.69 7.34
CA PHE A 214 6.24 -20.28 8.50
C PHE A 214 6.70 -18.83 8.41
N ALA A 215 6.47 -18.15 7.26
CA ALA A 215 6.93 -16.78 6.99
C ALA A 215 8.43 -16.59 7.27
N ILE A 216 9.25 -17.57 6.83
CA ILE A 216 10.69 -17.65 7.12
C ILE A 216 11.45 -16.54 6.38
N VAL A 217 10.97 -16.17 5.20
CA VAL A 217 11.53 -15.16 4.31
C VAL A 217 10.41 -14.34 3.69
N ASP A 218 10.75 -13.21 3.06
CA ASP A 218 9.80 -12.36 2.35
C ASP A 218 9.07 -13.14 1.24
N GLU A 219 7.82 -12.78 0.99
CA GLU A 219 6.90 -13.51 0.11
C GLU A 219 7.43 -13.75 -1.32
N PHE A 220 8.28 -12.88 -1.84
CA PHE A 220 8.81 -12.97 -3.20
C PHE A 220 10.00 -13.93 -3.35
N ILE A 221 10.66 -14.31 -2.25
CA ILE A 221 11.87 -15.14 -2.27
C ILE A 221 11.58 -16.60 -2.62
N PRO A 222 10.56 -17.28 -2.03
CA PRO A 222 10.31 -18.69 -2.30
C PRO A 222 10.06 -19.06 -3.77
N PRO A 223 9.28 -18.29 -4.57
CA PRO A 223 9.12 -18.55 -5.99
C PRO A 223 10.44 -18.44 -6.76
N LEU A 224 11.30 -17.49 -6.40
CA LEU A 224 12.61 -17.34 -7.04
C LEU A 224 13.52 -18.52 -6.72
N ILE A 225 13.55 -18.99 -5.47
CA ILE A 225 14.28 -20.21 -5.07
C ILE A 225 13.80 -21.40 -5.89
N ALA A 226 12.48 -21.55 -6.04
CA ALA A 226 11.91 -22.67 -6.82
C ALA A 226 12.30 -22.62 -8.29
N ILE A 227 12.31 -21.45 -8.93
CA ILE A 227 12.77 -21.29 -10.31
C ILE A 227 14.26 -21.69 -10.41
N VAL A 228 15.10 -21.17 -9.52
CA VAL A 228 16.54 -21.48 -9.52
C VAL A 228 16.77 -22.96 -9.28
N ALA A 229 16.07 -23.59 -8.31
CA ALA A 229 16.16 -25.02 -8.04
C ALA A 229 15.73 -25.85 -9.26
N THR A 230 14.63 -25.47 -9.92
CA THR A 230 14.14 -26.14 -11.13
C THR A 230 15.15 -26.09 -12.27
N LEU A 231 15.79 -24.94 -12.48
CA LEU A 231 16.82 -24.75 -13.50
C LEU A 231 18.10 -25.54 -13.17
N PHE A 232 18.52 -25.51 -11.90
CA PHE A 232 19.72 -26.19 -11.44
C PHE A 232 19.61 -27.72 -11.55
N ILE A 233 18.42 -28.25 -11.22
CA ILE A 233 18.13 -29.69 -11.31
C ILE A 233 17.85 -30.12 -12.77
N GLY A 234 17.51 -29.16 -13.66
CA GLY A 234 17.18 -29.45 -15.05
C GLY A 234 15.77 -30.01 -15.26
N LEU A 235 14.80 -29.67 -14.39
CA LEU A 235 13.41 -30.14 -14.48
C LEU A 235 12.66 -29.52 -15.66
N ALA A 236 12.99 -28.28 -16.01
CA ALA A 236 12.38 -27.56 -17.12
C ALA A 236 13.43 -26.65 -17.80
N PRO A 237 13.29 -26.39 -19.12
CA PRO A 237 14.17 -25.48 -19.83
C PRO A 237 14.01 -24.05 -19.35
N ALA A 238 15.06 -23.23 -19.47
CA ALA A 238 15.04 -21.83 -19.04
C ALA A 238 13.94 -21.00 -19.70
N SER A 239 13.60 -21.28 -20.95
CA SER A 239 12.49 -20.64 -21.68
C SER A 239 11.12 -20.84 -21.01
N VAL A 240 10.92 -21.96 -20.32
CA VAL A 240 9.71 -22.27 -19.56
C VAL A 240 9.80 -21.64 -18.17
N ALA A 241 10.87 -21.93 -17.42
CA ALA A 241 11.02 -21.50 -16.03
C ALA A 241 11.08 -19.97 -15.90
N LEU A 242 11.75 -19.27 -16.82
CA LEU A 242 11.83 -17.81 -16.87
C LEU A 242 10.75 -17.18 -17.76
N GLY A 243 9.83 -17.98 -18.30
CA GLY A 243 8.77 -17.51 -19.20
C GLY A 243 7.89 -16.41 -18.60
N GLY A 244 7.71 -16.40 -17.27
CA GLY A 244 7.03 -15.31 -16.57
C GLY A 244 7.71 -13.95 -16.79
N PHE A 245 9.04 -13.91 -16.75
CA PHE A 245 9.81 -12.68 -16.93
C PHE A 245 9.84 -12.20 -18.40
N ALA A 246 9.52 -13.06 -19.35
CA ALA A 246 9.36 -12.72 -20.76
C ALA A 246 7.88 -12.56 -21.17
N SER A 247 6.96 -12.64 -20.22
CA SER A 247 5.52 -12.56 -20.50
C SER A 247 5.04 -11.12 -20.66
N PRO A 248 3.95 -10.88 -21.41
CA PRO A 248 3.29 -9.58 -21.48
C PRO A 248 2.86 -9.06 -20.10
N SER A 249 2.66 -9.94 -19.12
CA SER A 249 2.31 -9.60 -17.74
C SER A 249 3.30 -8.65 -17.08
N LEU A 250 4.60 -8.77 -17.41
CA LEU A 250 5.64 -7.86 -16.92
C LEU A 250 5.32 -6.40 -17.27
N MET A 251 4.95 -6.14 -18.54
CA MET A 251 4.62 -4.78 -18.98
C MET A 251 3.37 -4.26 -18.31
N THR A 252 2.35 -5.12 -18.13
CA THR A 252 1.13 -4.76 -17.39
C THR A 252 1.46 -4.37 -15.95
N MET A 253 2.23 -5.18 -15.25
CA MET A 253 2.55 -4.93 -13.83
C MET A 253 3.35 -3.65 -13.64
N ILE A 254 4.46 -3.49 -14.39
CA ILE A 254 5.31 -2.31 -14.28
C ILE A 254 4.52 -1.06 -14.69
N GLY A 255 3.74 -1.12 -15.79
CA GLY A 255 2.95 0.02 -16.26
C GLY A 255 1.88 0.45 -15.28
N VAL A 256 1.13 -0.50 -14.68
CA VAL A 256 0.10 -0.23 -13.68
C VAL A 256 0.71 0.31 -12.37
N PHE A 257 1.84 -0.25 -11.90
CA PHE A 257 2.54 0.27 -10.72
C PHE A 257 3.12 1.66 -10.97
N ALA A 258 3.68 1.91 -12.16
CA ALA A 258 4.18 3.23 -12.55
C ALA A 258 3.05 4.28 -12.58
N LEU A 259 1.90 3.92 -13.16
CA LEU A 259 0.72 4.78 -13.18
C LEU A 259 0.24 5.09 -11.76
N ALA A 260 0.11 4.06 -10.91
CA ALA A 260 -0.28 4.23 -9.50
C ALA A 260 0.68 5.12 -8.72
N SER A 261 1.99 4.92 -8.90
CA SER A 261 3.04 5.75 -8.31
C SER A 261 2.92 7.20 -8.74
N THR A 262 2.73 7.45 -10.06
CA THR A 262 2.58 8.80 -10.59
C THR A 262 1.32 9.50 -10.05
N ILE A 263 0.19 8.79 -9.95
CA ILE A 263 -1.06 9.33 -9.39
C ILE A 263 -0.89 9.68 -7.91
N ALA A 264 -0.16 8.85 -7.16
CA ALA A 264 0.10 9.11 -5.74
C ALA A 264 1.06 10.29 -5.55
N SER A 265 2.15 10.37 -6.32
CA SER A 265 3.18 11.39 -6.21
C SER A 265 2.73 12.76 -6.76
N SER A 266 1.90 12.79 -7.81
CA SER A 266 1.33 14.04 -8.35
C SER A 266 0.37 14.74 -7.39
N GLY A 267 -0.20 14.02 -6.40
CA GLY A 267 -1.21 14.54 -5.49
C GLY A 267 -2.64 14.46 -6.01
N LEU A 268 -2.85 13.91 -7.21
CA LEU A 268 -4.18 13.79 -7.81
C LEU A 268 -5.13 13.01 -6.90
N SER A 269 -4.69 11.90 -6.33
CA SER A 269 -5.48 11.07 -5.40
C SER A 269 -5.92 11.87 -4.16
N TYR A 270 -5.02 12.67 -3.58
CA TYR A 270 -5.31 13.52 -2.42
C TYR A 270 -6.33 14.61 -2.77
N ARG A 271 -6.18 15.25 -3.93
CA ARG A 271 -7.12 16.26 -4.43
C ARG A 271 -8.53 15.69 -4.64
N VAL A 272 -8.65 14.51 -5.24
CA VAL A 272 -9.95 13.83 -5.46
C VAL A 272 -10.64 13.57 -4.12
N MET A 273 -9.90 13.13 -3.11
CA MET A 273 -10.43 12.89 -1.77
C MET A 273 -10.91 14.18 -1.09
N LEU A 274 -10.10 15.24 -1.12
CA LEU A 274 -10.51 16.55 -0.55
C LEU A 274 -11.73 17.12 -1.26
N TRP A 275 -11.80 16.98 -2.59
CA TRP A 275 -12.96 17.41 -3.38
C TRP A 275 -14.24 16.65 -2.99
N LEU A 276 -14.12 15.32 -2.76
CA LEU A 276 -15.22 14.49 -2.30
C LEU A 276 -15.70 14.94 -0.91
N LEU A 277 -14.77 15.12 0.05
CA LEU A 277 -15.07 15.59 1.41
C LEU A 277 -15.71 16.99 1.43
N ALA A 278 -15.25 17.89 0.55
CA ALA A 278 -15.79 19.26 0.49
C ALA A 278 -17.25 19.31 0.00
N ARG A 279 -17.67 18.32 -0.83
CA ARG A 279 -19.01 18.31 -1.45
C ARG A 279 -20.05 17.53 -0.67
N LEU A 280 -19.65 16.50 0.07
CA LEU A 280 -20.59 15.66 0.81
C LEU A 280 -21.22 16.42 2.02
N PRO A 281 -22.47 16.09 2.38
CA PRO A 281 -23.12 16.65 3.57
C PRO A 281 -22.35 16.30 4.85
N ASP A 282 -22.42 17.20 5.83
CA ASP A 282 -21.71 17.07 7.10
C ASP A 282 -22.55 16.29 8.12
N ARG A 283 -22.66 14.98 7.89
CA ARG A 283 -23.32 14.02 8.77
C ARG A 283 -22.45 12.78 8.92
N PRO A 284 -22.47 12.07 10.07
CA PRO A 284 -21.65 10.88 10.32
C PRO A 284 -21.71 9.83 9.19
N PHE A 285 -22.89 9.58 8.66
CA PHE A 285 -23.11 8.70 7.54
C PHE A 285 -22.27 9.09 6.31
N TRP A 286 -22.29 10.38 5.93
CA TRP A 286 -21.55 10.85 4.74
C TRP A 286 -20.05 10.94 4.98
N GLN A 287 -19.63 11.21 6.22
CA GLN A 287 -18.22 11.18 6.62
C GLN A 287 -17.62 9.78 6.41
N GLN A 288 -18.31 8.72 6.87
CA GLN A 288 -17.95 7.33 6.66
C GLN A 288 -18.03 6.93 5.19
N THR A 289 -19.13 7.31 4.52
CA THR A 289 -19.34 7.06 3.09
C THR A 289 -18.25 7.68 2.23
N SER A 290 -17.73 8.87 2.60
CA SER A 290 -16.63 9.52 1.87
C SER A 290 -15.35 8.69 1.88
N MET A 291 -15.01 8.05 3.01
CA MET A 291 -13.86 7.16 3.10
C MET A 291 -14.04 5.90 2.25
N LEU A 292 -15.25 5.32 2.28
CA LEU A 292 -15.60 4.17 1.45
C LEU A 292 -15.51 4.52 -0.05
N LEU A 293 -16.21 5.58 -0.48
CA LEU A 293 -16.25 6.01 -1.88
C LEU A 293 -14.88 6.47 -2.39
N GLY A 294 -14.10 7.13 -1.52
CA GLY A 294 -12.75 7.53 -1.86
C GLY A 294 -11.83 6.33 -2.12
N GLY A 295 -11.89 5.33 -1.27
CA GLY A 295 -11.17 4.08 -1.48
C GLY A 295 -11.68 3.31 -2.70
N MET A 296 -12.99 3.31 -2.93
CA MET A 296 -13.59 2.75 -4.14
C MET A 296 -13.06 3.44 -5.41
N ALA A 297 -13.04 4.77 -5.43
CA ALA A 297 -12.50 5.54 -6.55
C ALA A 297 -11.01 5.32 -6.79
N LEU A 298 -10.25 5.01 -5.72
CA LEU A 298 -8.83 4.66 -5.82
C LEU A 298 -8.59 3.21 -6.28
N SER A 299 -9.56 2.31 -6.14
CA SER A 299 -9.37 0.88 -6.43
C SER A 299 -8.95 0.56 -7.87
N PRO A 300 -9.52 1.15 -8.93
CA PRO A 300 -9.06 0.92 -10.29
C PRO A 300 -7.71 1.58 -10.60
N ILE A 301 -7.32 2.56 -9.79
CA ILE A 301 -6.15 3.42 -10.02
C ILE A 301 -4.91 2.89 -9.30
N VAL A 302 -5.09 2.43 -8.06
CA VAL A 302 -4.02 2.01 -7.16
C VAL A 302 -4.14 0.52 -6.88
N PRO A 303 -3.32 -0.33 -7.49
CA PRO A 303 -3.47 -1.79 -7.48
C PRO A 303 -3.07 -2.46 -6.15
N SER A 304 -2.92 -1.71 -5.07
CA SER A 304 -2.49 -2.23 -3.77
C SER A 304 -3.36 -1.67 -2.64
N GLY A 305 -3.92 -2.55 -1.81
CA GLY A 305 -4.67 -2.17 -0.61
C GLY A 305 -3.83 -1.33 0.36
N ASN A 306 -2.56 -1.68 0.52
CA ASN A 306 -1.61 -0.95 1.36
C ASN A 306 -1.36 0.47 0.84
N SER A 307 -1.17 0.63 -0.46
CA SER A 307 -0.98 1.94 -1.08
C SER A 307 -2.24 2.81 -0.98
N ARG A 308 -3.43 2.21 -1.17
CA ARG A 308 -4.71 2.91 -0.96
C ARG A 308 -4.87 3.37 0.49
N LEU A 309 -4.55 2.50 1.45
CA LEU A 309 -4.57 2.87 2.86
C LEU A 309 -3.59 4.01 3.17
N SER A 310 -2.39 4.01 2.59
CA SER A 310 -1.41 5.10 2.78
C SER A 310 -1.95 6.46 2.33
N ILE A 311 -2.84 6.49 1.34
CA ILE A 311 -3.53 7.71 0.87
C ILE A 311 -4.70 8.08 1.80
N LEU A 312 -5.47 7.09 2.25
CA LEU A 312 -6.66 7.31 3.07
C LEU A 312 -6.31 7.62 4.54
N LEU A 313 -5.21 7.08 5.07
CA LEU A 313 -4.89 7.16 6.49
C LEU A 313 -4.61 8.58 6.99
N PRO A 314 -3.89 9.45 6.27
CA PRO A 314 -3.78 10.87 6.66
C PRO A 314 -5.15 11.55 6.74
N LEU A 315 -6.03 11.31 5.76
CA LEU A 315 -7.39 11.87 5.75
C LEU A 315 -8.25 11.33 6.90
N TYR A 316 -8.10 10.04 7.23
CA TYR A 316 -8.72 9.47 8.43
C TYR A 316 -8.29 10.21 9.69
N ARG A 317 -6.98 10.50 9.84
CA ARG A 317 -6.44 11.26 10.98
C ARG A 317 -7.00 12.67 11.02
N ASP A 318 -6.90 13.38 9.87
CA ASP A 318 -7.43 14.76 9.76
C ASP A 318 -8.91 14.83 10.14
N MET A 319 -9.70 13.83 9.74
CA MET A 319 -11.11 13.73 10.11
C MET A 319 -11.29 13.39 11.58
N ALA A 320 -10.56 12.42 12.11
CA ALA A 320 -10.65 12.02 13.52
C ALA A 320 -10.33 13.19 14.45
N ASP A 321 -9.26 13.94 14.15
CA ASP A 321 -8.80 15.10 14.90
C ASP A 321 -9.76 16.29 14.71
N GLY A 322 -10.18 16.57 13.46
CA GLY A 322 -11.11 17.66 13.14
C GLY A 322 -12.49 17.48 13.79
N LEU A 323 -12.96 16.25 13.88
CA LEU A 323 -14.22 15.88 14.54
C LEU A 323 -14.05 15.67 16.05
N ARG A 324 -12.82 15.75 16.58
CA ARG A 324 -12.48 15.51 18.00
C ARG A 324 -13.07 14.19 18.51
N LEU A 325 -12.89 13.11 17.74
CA LEU A 325 -13.45 11.81 18.09
C LEU A 325 -12.72 11.21 19.30
N PRO A 326 -13.45 10.74 20.32
CA PRO A 326 -12.81 10.17 21.50
C PRO A 326 -12.10 8.85 21.15
N PRO A 327 -10.90 8.62 21.72
CA PRO A 327 -10.23 7.33 21.59
C PRO A 327 -11.12 6.17 22.06
N ARG A 328 -11.07 5.05 21.35
CA ARG A 328 -11.91 3.86 21.56
C ARG A 328 -13.42 4.10 21.46
N GLY A 329 -13.81 5.25 20.91
CA GLY A 329 -15.21 5.56 20.62
C GLY A 329 -15.74 4.80 19.40
N THR A 330 -17.06 4.58 19.39
CA THR A 330 -17.75 3.89 18.27
C THR A 330 -17.60 4.68 16.96
N ALA A 331 -17.65 6.01 17.02
CA ALA A 331 -17.50 6.87 15.84
C ALA A 331 -16.11 6.76 15.20
N LEU A 332 -15.05 6.72 16.01
CA LEU A 332 -13.68 6.55 15.53
C LEU A 332 -13.47 5.15 14.93
N THR A 333 -14.03 4.13 15.58
CA THR A 333 -13.99 2.75 15.09
C THR A 333 -14.76 2.61 13.78
N ALA A 334 -15.91 3.26 13.65
CA ALA A 334 -16.71 3.30 12.42
C ALA A 334 -15.97 4.00 11.27
N LEU A 335 -15.31 5.11 11.55
CA LEU A 335 -14.50 5.81 10.54
C LEU A 335 -13.32 4.95 10.05
N MET A 336 -12.64 4.23 10.96
CA MET A 336 -11.59 3.28 10.60
C MET A 336 -12.13 2.10 9.79
N ALA A 337 -13.29 1.54 10.18
CA ALA A 337 -13.94 0.47 9.44
C ALA A 337 -14.30 0.90 8.00
N ALA A 338 -14.82 2.11 7.82
CA ALA A 338 -15.11 2.67 6.51
C ALA A 338 -13.82 2.90 5.69
N THR A 339 -12.75 3.38 6.32
CA THR A 339 -11.44 3.61 5.68
C THR A 339 -10.82 2.30 5.17
N LEU A 340 -10.78 1.27 6.03
CA LEU A 340 -10.26 -0.05 5.65
C LEU A 340 -11.14 -0.75 4.61
N SER A 341 -12.47 -0.60 4.73
CA SER A 341 -13.40 -1.10 3.72
C SER A 341 -13.19 -0.41 2.37
N GLY A 342 -13.00 0.90 2.35
CA GLY A 342 -12.66 1.64 1.13
C GLY A 342 -11.38 1.13 0.49
N ALA A 343 -10.35 0.83 1.28
CA ALA A 343 -9.09 0.32 0.77
C ALA A 343 -9.18 -1.11 0.22
N LEU A 344 -10.08 -1.97 0.76
CA LEU A 344 -10.07 -3.41 0.50
C LEU A 344 -11.30 -3.94 -0.24
N LEU A 345 -12.50 -3.40 0.05
CA LEU A 345 -13.78 -4.03 -0.33
C LEU A 345 -13.95 -4.22 -1.83
N PHE A 346 -13.43 -3.26 -2.61
CA PHE A 346 -13.52 -3.27 -4.08
C PHE A 346 -12.35 -3.97 -4.77
N SER A 347 -11.39 -4.47 -3.99
CA SER A 347 -10.21 -5.14 -4.56
C SER A 347 -10.52 -6.31 -5.49
N PRO A 348 -11.49 -7.20 -5.21
CA PRO A 348 -11.84 -8.30 -6.11
C PRO A 348 -12.72 -7.88 -7.30
N MET A 349 -13.27 -6.65 -7.29
CA MET A 349 -14.26 -6.21 -8.29
C MET A 349 -13.66 -5.79 -9.63
N MET A 350 -12.35 -5.62 -9.71
CA MET A 350 -11.63 -5.26 -10.94
C MET A 350 -10.31 -6.00 -11.03
N ALA A 351 -9.97 -6.50 -12.20
CA ALA A 351 -8.70 -7.20 -12.44
C ALA A 351 -7.48 -6.36 -12.03
N THR A 352 -7.51 -5.04 -12.31
CA THR A 352 -6.40 -4.11 -12.04
C THR A 352 -6.25 -3.70 -10.57
N SER A 353 -7.24 -3.99 -9.72
CA SER A 353 -7.25 -3.53 -8.32
C SER A 353 -6.32 -4.29 -7.39
N LYS A 354 -5.86 -5.48 -7.80
CA LYS A 354 -4.91 -6.32 -7.07
C LYS A 354 -3.89 -6.93 -8.03
N PRO A 355 -2.61 -6.99 -7.65
CA PRO A 355 -1.60 -7.71 -8.43
C PRO A 355 -1.94 -9.20 -8.57
N SER A 356 -2.48 -9.82 -7.51
CA SER A 356 -2.91 -11.23 -7.54
C SER A 356 -4.05 -11.47 -8.54
N SER A 357 -4.98 -10.52 -8.72
CA SER A 357 -6.06 -10.64 -9.71
C SER A 357 -5.52 -10.57 -11.15
N ILE A 358 -4.52 -9.73 -11.39
CA ILE A 358 -3.82 -9.70 -12.69
C ILE A 358 -3.12 -11.04 -12.94
N ALA A 359 -2.43 -11.58 -11.93
CA ALA A 359 -1.73 -12.83 -12.05
C ALA A 359 -2.67 -14.04 -12.25
N THR A 360 -3.80 -14.09 -11.52
CA THR A 360 -4.80 -15.16 -11.73
C THR A 360 -5.51 -15.03 -13.08
N LEU A 361 -5.76 -13.82 -13.59
CA LEU A 361 -6.30 -13.62 -14.94
C LEU A 361 -5.37 -14.20 -16.01
N ASN A 362 -4.05 -14.10 -15.82
CA ASN A 362 -3.07 -14.66 -16.76
C ASN A 362 -3.04 -16.19 -16.79
N LEU A 363 -3.68 -16.88 -15.83
CA LEU A 363 -3.85 -18.33 -15.85
C LEU A 363 -4.93 -18.77 -16.86
N LEU A 364 -5.81 -17.88 -17.27
CA LEU A 364 -6.86 -18.16 -18.21
C LEU A 364 -6.35 -18.20 -19.65
N SER A 365 -7.15 -18.79 -20.55
CA SER A 365 -6.90 -18.74 -21.98
C SER A 365 -6.82 -17.29 -22.49
N VAL A 366 -6.09 -17.06 -23.57
CA VAL A 366 -5.93 -15.72 -24.17
C VAL A 366 -7.30 -15.09 -24.50
N GLN A 367 -8.26 -15.89 -24.97
CA GLN A 367 -9.61 -15.45 -25.27
C GLN A 367 -10.33 -14.96 -24.01
N ALA A 368 -10.31 -15.73 -22.93
CA ALA A 368 -10.91 -15.36 -21.65
C ALA A 368 -10.21 -14.13 -21.03
N GLN A 369 -8.89 -14.00 -21.18
CA GLN A 369 -8.16 -12.80 -20.75
C GLN A 369 -8.68 -11.55 -21.48
N HIS A 370 -8.89 -11.61 -22.79
CA HIS A 370 -9.44 -10.47 -23.56
C HIS A 370 -10.86 -10.11 -23.12
N GLU A 371 -11.68 -11.09 -22.88
CA GLU A 371 -13.08 -10.89 -22.45
C GLU A 371 -13.16 -10.24 -21.07
N PHE A 372 -12.40 -10.76 -20.09
CA PHE A 372 -12.49 -10.34 -18.69
C PHE A 372 -11.46 -9.27 -18.27
N SER A 373 -10.57 -8.83 -19.16
CA SER A 373 -9.57 -7.81 -18.82
C SER A 373 -10.13 -6.39 -18.62
N GLY A 374 -11.34 -6.13 -19.12
CA GLY A 374 -11.96 -4.81 -19.13
C GLY A 374 -13.18 -4.68 -18.23
N LEU A 375 -14.18 -3.95 -18.75
CA LEU A 375 -15.43 -3.66 -18.03
C LEU A 375 -16.27 -4.91 -17.75
N PHE A 376 -16.12 -5.98 -18.51
CA PHE A 376 -16.90 -7.18 -18.31
C PHE A 376 -16.63 -7.85 -16.97
N TRP A 377 -15.39 -7.79 -16.46
CA TRP A 377 -15.10 -8.23 -15.08
C TRP A 377 -15.97 -7.47 -14.06
N LEU A 378 -16.05 -6.14 -14.19
CA LEU A 378 -16.85 -5.32 -13.28
C LEU A 378 -18.35 -5.63 -13.40
N VAL A 379 -18.83 -5.88 -14.61
CA VAL A 379 -20.23 -6.29 -14.85
C VAL A 379 -20.49 -7.65 -14.19
N ALA A 380 -19.64 -8.65 -14.44
CA ALA A 380 -19.80 -9.99 -13.89
C ALA A 380 -19.69 -10.01 -12.33
N ALA A 381 -18.90 -9.11 -11.75
CA ALA A 381 -18.80 -8.91 -10.29
C ALA A 381 -19.88 -7.97 -9.72
N GLY A 382 -20.79 -7.44 -10.55
CA GLY A 382 -21.71 -6.35 -10.19
C GLY A 382 -22.61 -6.66 -8.99
N VAL A 383 -23.21 -7.85 -8.93
CA VAL A 383 -24.05 -8.27 -7.80
C VAL A 383 -23.24 -8.36 -6.51
N ALA A 384 -22.04 -8.94 -6.57
CA ALA A 384 -21.14 -9.01 -5.41
C ALA A 384 -20.73 -7.61 -4.93
N MET A 385 -20.45 -6.68 -5.86
CA MET A 385 -20.11 -5.30 -5.53
C MET A 385 -21.25 -4.60 -4.80
N VAL A 386 -22.46 -4.62 -5.37
CA VAL A 386 -23.64 -3.99 -4.77
C VAL A 386 -23.98 -4.64 -3.42
N GLY A 387 -23.91 -5.97 -3.35
CA GLY A 387 -24.16 -6.72 -2.13
C GLY A 387 -23.19 -6.37 -1.01
N LEU A 388 -21.87 -6.32 -1.29
CA LEU A 388 -20.86 -5.95 -0.29
C LEU A 388 -21.02 -4.53 0.22
N VAL A 389 -21.37 -3.58 -0.66
CA VAL A 389 -21.69 -2.20 -0.25
C VAL A 389 -22.93 -2.16 0.63
N GLY A 390 -23.99 -2.90 0.24
CA GLY A 390 -25.20 -3.02 1.03
C GLY A 390 -24.94 -3.61 2.43
N PHE A 391 -24.19 -4.71 2.52
CA PHE A 391 -23.80 -5.30 3.80
C PHE A 391 -22.89 -4.38 4.62
N HIS A 392 -21.98 -3.65 3.98
CA HIS A 392 -21.15 -2.65 4.67
C HIS A 392 -22.04 -1.62 5.39
N PHE A 393 -22.97 -0.97 4.68
CA PHE A 393 -23.86 0.01 5.31
C PHE A 393 -24.79 -0.62 6.35
N LEU A 394 -25.28 -1.83 6.11
CA LEU A 394 -26.09 -2.56 7.08
C LEU A 394 -25.32 -2.80 8.39
N PHE A 395 -24.09 -3.33 8.30
CA PHE A 395 -23.29 -3.64 9.49
C PHE A 395 -22.74 -2.38 10.16
N MET A 396 -22.40 -1.34 9.40
CA MET A 396 -22.07 -0.03 9.96
C MET A 396 -23.21 0.50 10.84
N ARG A 397 -24.45 0.43 10.33
CA ARG A 397 -25.61 0.92 11.09
C ARG A 397 -25.93 0.04 12.30
N TRP A 398 -25.70 -1.26 12.22
CA TRP A 398 -26.07 -2.20 13.27
C TRP A 398 -25.00 -2.35 14.34
N LEU A 399 -23.73 -2.48 13.96
CA LEU A 399 -22.62 -2.75 14.89
C LEU A 399 -21.88 -1.50 15.34
N LEU A 400 -21.85 -0.46 14.50
CA LEU A 400 -21.08 0.74 14.68
C LEU A 400 -21.95 2.00 14.47
N PRO A 401 -23.09 2.13 15.20
CA PRO A 401 -23.91 3.33 15.12
C PRO A 401 -23.08 4.50 15.60
N ALA A 402 -22.67 5.37 14.68
CA ALA A 402 -21.84 6.51 15.01
C ALA A 402 -22.70 7.75 15.17
N GLU A 403 -22.74 8.27 16.36
CA GLU A 403 -23.24 9.60 16.65
C GLU A 403 -22.05 10.54 16.81
N ASN A 404 -21.97 11.53 15.96
CA ASN A 404 -20.96 12.57 16.07
C ASN A 404 -21.64 13.93 15.96
N PRO A 405 -21.67 14.71 17.05
CA PRO A 405 -22.28 16.04 17.07
C PRO A 405 -21.39 17.11 16.40
N ASN A 406 -20.11 16.82 16.15
CA ASN A 406 -19.18 17.83 15.67
C ASN A 406 -19.18 17.90 14.13
N PRO A 407 -19.28 19.11 13.55
CA PRO A 407 -19.18 19.29 12.11
C PRO A 407 -17.74 19.13 11.61
N LEU A 408 -17.59 18.67 10.37
CA LEU A 408 -16.29 18.66 9.68
C LEU A 408 -15.78 20.10 9.50
N PRO A 409 -14.48 20.36 9.71
CA PRO A 409 -13.89 21.68 9.48
C PRO A 409 -13.77 21.96 7.97
N LYS A 410 -14.89 22.18 7.28
CA LYS A 410 -14.96 22.40 5.82
C LYS A 410 -14.11 23.57 5.36
N GLU A 411 -13.90 24.59 6.20
CA GLU A 411 -13.02 25.70 5.88
C GLU A 411 -11.56 25.25 5.73
N ARG A 412 -11.10 24.32 6.61
CA ARG A 412 -9.77 23.72 6.53
C ARG A 412 -9.62 22.91 5.23
N ILE A 413 -10.61 22.07 4.90
CA ILE A 413 -10.63 21.26 3.66
C ILE A 413 -10.62 22.16 2.43
N ARG A 414 -11.40 23.24 2.42
CA ARG A 414 -11.39 24.23 1.33
C ARG A 414 -10.05 24.96 1.24
N GLY A 415 -9.45 25.31 2.39
CA GLY A 415 -8.11 25.90 2.45
C GLY A 415 -7.05 24.98 1.84
N GLN A 416 -7.08 23.68 2.12
CA GLN A 416 -6.21 22.69 1.52
C GLN A 416 -6.39 22.60 -0.01
N LEU A 417 -7.65 22.62 -0.48
CA LEU A 417 -7.94 22.63 -1.93
C LEU A 417 -7.45 23.92 -2.61
N GLN A 418 -7.59 25.06 -1.94
CA GLN A 418 -7.10 26.35 -2.46
C GLN A 418 -5.57 26.38 -2.56
N LEU A 419 -4.86 25.78 -1.57
CA LEU A 419 -3.39 25.67 -1.60
C LEU A 419 -2.89 24.77 -2.74
N LEU A 420 -3.63 23.69 -3.06
CA LEU A 420 -3.31 22.85 -4.21
C LEU A 420 -3.42 23.63 -5.53
N GLY A 421 -4.24 24.68 -5.57
CA GLY A 421 -4.43 25.52 -6.76
C GLY A 421 -5.03 24.75 -7.95
N PRO A 422 -4.84 25.22 -9.20
CA PRO A 422 -5.28 24.51 -10.40
C PRO A 422 -4.48 23.21 -10.60
N LEU A 423 -5.03 22.29 -11.39
CA LEU A 423 -4.35 21.03 -11.77
C LEU A 423 -3.00 21.34 -12.42
N GLY A 424 -1.95 20.77 -11.88
CA GLY A 424 -0.61 20.86 -12.43
C GLY A 424 -0.39 19.92 -13.63
N PHE A 425 0.74 20.11 -14.37
CA PHE A 425 1.08 19.26 -15.51
C PHE A 425 1.17 17.76 -15.10
N ALA A 426 1.81 17.45 -13.96
CA ALA A 426 1.93 16.09 -13.47
C ALA A 426 0.56 15.46 -13.14
N GLU A 427 -0.38 16.24 -12.57
CA GLU A 427 -1.74 15.78 -12.30
C GLU A 427 -2.53 15.54 -13.60
N TRP A 428 -2.41 16.44 -14.59
CA TRP A 428 -3.03 16.26 -15.90
C TRP A 428 -2.48 15.04 -16.65
N LEU A 429 -1.15 14.84 -16.59
CA LEU A 429 -0.52 13.67 -17.22
C LEU A 429 -0.94 12.38 -16.54
N ALA A 430 -0.99 12.35 -15.20
CA ALA A 430 -1.47 11.19 -14.43
C ALA A 430 -2.94 10.86 -14.76
N LEU A 431 -3.82 11.88 -14.79
CA LEU A 431 -5.22 11.72 -15.14
C LEU A 431 -5.38 11.26 -16.59
N GLY A 432 -4.69 11.89 -17.53
CA GLY A 432 -4.75 11.54 -18.97
C GLY A 432 -4.24 10.12 -19.22
N SER A 433 -3.14 9.72 -18.57
CA SER A 433 -2.60 8.36 -18.64
C SER A 433 -3.56 7.33 -18.05
N PHE A 434 -4.22 7.66 -16.95
CA PHE A 434 -5.23 6.80 -16.34
C PHE A 434 -6.45 6.62 -17.24
N VAL A 435 -6.99 7.73 -17.78
CA VAL A 435 -8.13 7.68 -18.71
C VAL A 435 -7.75 6.91 -19.98
N ALA A 436 -6.55 7.14 -20.53
CA ALA A 436 -6.06 6.42 -21.71
C ALA A 436 -5.92 4.91 -21.45
N PHE A 437 -5.41 4.52 -20.27
CA PHE A 437 -5.31 3.11 -19.85
C PHE A 437 -6.70 2.47 -19.73
N LEU A 438 -7.64 3.12 -19.03
CA LEU A 438 -9.00 2.59 -18.88
C LEU A 438 -9.75 2.54 -20.21
N ALA A 439 -9.72 3.61 -20.99
CA ALA A 439 -10.36 3.65 -22.30
C ALA A 439 -9.76 2.61 -23.25
N GLY A 440 -8.44 2.51 -23.28
CA GLY A 440 -7.74 1.51 -24.08
C GLY A 440 -8.13 0.07 -23.67
N THR A 441 -8.14 -0.24 -22.37
CA THR A 441 -8.57 -1.57 -21.89
C THR A 441 -10.05 -1.84 -22.13
N ALA A 442 -10.91 -0.82 -22.02
CA ALA A 442 -12.34 -0.95 -22.27
C ALA A 442 -12.68 -1.16 -23.77
N THR A 443 -11.82 -0.66 -24.66
CA THR A 443 -12.03 -0.72 -26.12
C THR A 443 -11.17 -1.78 -26.82
N VAL A 444 -10.61 -2.75 -26.08
CA VAL A 444 -9.80 -3.86 -26.62
C VAL A 444 -10.54 -4.61 -27.74
N SER A 445 -11.86 -4.76 -27.63
CA SER A 445 -12.69 -5.38 -28.67
C SER A 445 -12.72 -4.62 -30.00
N LEU A 446 -12.38 -3.32 -30.02
CA LEU A 446 -12.35 -2.49 -31.22
C LEU A 446 -10.97 -2.47 -31.90
N HIS A 447 -9.90 -2.38 -31.11
CA HIS A 447 -8.54 -2.21 -31.64
C HIS A 447 -7.65 -3.46 -31.50
N HIS A 448 -8.12 -4.49 -30.79
CA HIS A 448 -7.42 -5.78 -30.56
C HIS A 448 -6.01 -5.67 -29.97
N VAL A 449 -5.62 -4.52 -29.38
CA VAL A 449 -4.35 -4.34 -28.69
C VAL A 449 -4.46 -4.89 -27.28
N GLN A 450 -3.55 -5.79 -26.90
CA GLN A 450 -3.53 -6.36 -25.55
C GLN A 450 -3.32 -5.27 -24.48
N PRO A 451 -3.98 -5.36 -23.32
CA PRO A 451 -3.83 -4.42 -22.21
C PRO A 451 -2.37 -4.20 -21.77
N SER A 452 -1.53 -5.22 -21.95
CA SER A 452 -0.10 -5.18 -21.63
C SER A 452 0.66 -4.12 -22.42
N TRP A 453 0.36 -3.99 -23.71
CA TRP A 453 1.00 -2.99 -24.57
C TRP A 453 0.49 -1.58 -24.26
N ILE A 454 -0.79 -1.44 -23.92
CA ILE A 454 -1.36 -0.17 -23.46
C ILE A 454 -0.67 0.28 -22.18
N ALA A 455 -0.48 -0.63 -21.21
CA ALA A 455 0.26 -0.36 -19.98
C ALA A 455 1.72 0.03 -20.27
N GLY A 456 2.36 -0.64 -21.23
CA GLY A 456 3.72 -0.31 -21.69
C GLY A 456 3.81 1.08 -22.31
N CYS A 457 2.84 1.47 -23.15
CA CYS A 457 2.76 2.82 -23.73
C CYS A 457 2.59 3.88 -22.63
N VAL A 458 1.72 3.63 -21.65
CA VAL A 458 1.55 4.51 -20.49
C VAL A 458 2.86 4.65 -19.72
N LEU A 459 3.55 3.55 -19.42
CA LEU A 459 4.85 3.57 -18.75
C LEU A 459 5.85 4.45 -19.49
N VAL A 460 6.02 4.23 -20.80
CA VAL A 460 6.95 5.01 -21.63
C VAL A 460 6.57 6.49 -21.62
N THR A 461 5.27 6.82 -21.74
CA THR A 461 4.78 8.20 -21.69
C THR A 461 5.13 8.88 -20.37
N LEU A 462 4.91 8.21 -19.23
CA LEU A 462 5.23 8.74 -17.90
C LEU A 462 6.74 8.98 -17.72
N LEU A 463 7.59 8.08 -18.24
CA LEU A 463 9.04 8.21 -18.20
C LEU A 463 9.54 9.37 -19.10
N VAL A 464 9.03 9.45 -20.33
CA VAL A 464 9.45 10.47 -21.31
C VAL A 464 9.01 11.89 -20.86
N CYS A 465 7.81 12.00 -20.31
CA CYS A 465 7.29 13.28 -19.78
C CYS A 465 7.93 13.68 -18.42
N GLY A 466 8.79 12.84 -17.84
CA GLY A 466 9.49 13.13 -16.59
C GLY A 466 8.63 13.12 -15.33
N SER A 467 7.38 12.66 -15.41
CA SER A 467 6.51 12.49 -14.21
C SER A 467 6.92 11.33 -13.36
N LEU A 468 7.61 10.35 -13.93
CA LEU A 468 8.23 9.25 -13.21
C LEU A 468 9.75 9.39 -13.38
N GLY A 469 10.40 9.96 -12.37
CA GLY A 469 11.86 10.14 -12.37
C GLY A 469 12.59 8.81 -12.13
N LYS A 470 13.89 8.75 -12.40
CA LYS A 470 14.74 7.56 -12.16
C LYS A 470 14.69 7.10 -10.70
N MET A 471 14.63 8.03 -9.75
CA MET A 471 14.56 7.71 -8.33
C MET A 471 13.18 7.18 -7.93
N ASP A 472 12.12 7.73 -8.52
CA ASP A 472 10.75 7.28 -8.28
C ASP A 472 10.53 5.90 -8.86
N PHE A 473 11.00 5.64 -10.08
CA PHE A 473 10.98 4.32 -10.71
C PHE A 473 11.70 3.26 -9.86
N ARG A 474 12.82 3.64 -9.21
CA ARG A 474 13.57 2.74 -8.33
C ARG A 474 12.90 2.52 -6.98
N LYS A 475 12.34 3.57 -6.35
CA LYS A 475 11.90 3.53 -4.94
C LYS A 475 10.38 3.35 -4.77
N GLN A 476 9.58 3.80 -5.74
CA GLN A 476 8.13 3.82 -5.59
C GLN A 476 7.43 2.61 -6.26
N LEU A 477 8.13 1.92 -7.18
CA LEU A 477 7.62 0.66 -7.70
C LEU A 477 7.84 -0.47 -6.68
N ASP A 478 6.83 -1.31 -6.53
CA ASP A 478 6.91 -2.51 -5.68
C ASP A 478 7.62 -3.64 -6.43
N TRP A 479 8.95 -3.54 -6.54
CA TRP A 479 9.78 -4.55 -7.22
C TRP A 479 9.66 -5.94 -6.59
N PRO A 480 9.63 -6.11 -5.25
CA PRO A 480 9.38 -7.40 -4.62
C PRO A 480 8.11 -8.06 -5.14
N MET A 481 7.01 -7.29 -5.24
CA MET A 481 5.73 -7.82 -5.76
C MET A 481 5.82 -8.18 -7.26
N VAL A 482 6.55 -7.41 -8.07
CA VAL A 482 6.80 -7.76 -9.49
C VAL A 482 7.52 -9.10 -9.58
N PHE A 483 8.63 -9.28 -8.84
CA PHE A 483 9.38 -10.54 -8.83
C PHE A 483 8.56 -11.71 -8.31
N PHE A 484 7.75 -11.48 -7.27
CA PHE A 484 6.83 -12.48 -6.73
C PHE A 484 5.88 -13.01 -7.80
N LEU A 485 5.18 -12.11 -8.50
CA LEU A 485 4.16 -12.50 -9.48
C LEU A 485 4.76 -13.17 -10.71
N LEU A 486 5.90 -12.67 -11.20
CA LEU A 486 6.61 -13.29 -12.32
C LEU A 486 7.21 -14.64 -11.94
N GLY A 487 7.68 -14.78 -10.71
CA GLY A 487 8.15 -16.03 -10.15
C GLY A 487 7.05 -17.09 -10.10
N ILE A 488 5.84 -16.70 -9.66
CA ILE A 488 4.69 -17.61 -9.66
C ILE A 488 4.26 -17.97 -11.09
N ASP A 489 4.21 -17.01 -12.02
CA ASP A 489 3.92 -17.32 -13.43
C ASP A 489 4.92 -18.35 -13.99
N GLY A 490 6.20 -18.22 -13.65
CA GLY A 490 7.22 -19.22 -13.96
C GLY A 490 6.91 -20.61 -13.38
N LEU A 491 6.53 -20.68 -12.09
CA LEU A 491 6.14 -21.93 -11.43
C LEU A 491 4.94 -22.62 -12.09
N VAL A 492 3.91 -21.84 -12.45
CA VAL A 492 2.73 -22.35 -13.15
C VAL A 492 3.12 -22.93 -14.51
N ARG A 493 4.00 -22.27 -15.26
CA ARG A 493 4.51 -22.77 -16.56
C ARG A 493 5.30 -24.07 -16.40
N ILE A 494 6.12 -24.18 -15.35
CA ILE A 494 6.83 -25.42 -15.03
C ILE A 494 5.83 -26.53 -14.68
N MET A 495 4.80 -26.22 -13.90
CA MET A 495 3.74 -27.14 -13.52
C MET A 495 3.01 -27.71 -14.74
N SER A 496 2.64 -26.84 -15.69
CA SER A 496 2.00 -27.26 -16.95
C SER A 496 2.96 -28.03 -17.85
N TYR A 497 4.24 -27.65 -17.91
CA TYR A 497 5.26 -28.36 -18.68
C TYR A 497 5.45 -29.81 -18.17
N LEU A 498 5.43 -30.01 -16.85
CA LEU A 498 5.54 -31.31 -16.20
C LEU A 498 4.19 -32.05 -16.10
N LYS A 499 3.09 -31.47 -16.62
CA LYS A 499 1.72 -32.00 -16.57
C LYS A 499 1.22 -32.28 -15.14
N VAL A 500 1.73 -31.55 -14.17
CA VAL A 500 1.32 -31.65 -12.76
C VAL A 500 -0.11 -31.12 -12.57
N ASP A 501 -0.51 -30.13 -13.36
CA ASP A 501 -1.86 -29.61 -13.46
C ASP A 501 -2.89 -30.71 -13.79
N ALA A 502 -2.59 -31.56 -14.76
CA ALA A 502 -3.43 -32.70 -15.10
C ALA A 502 -3.51 -33.75 -13.98
N LEU A 503 -2.44 -33.96 -13.23
CA LEU A 503 -2.45 -34.83 -12.05
C LEU A 503 -3.29 -34.24 -10.91
N ILE A 504 -3.13 -32.94 -10.63
CA ILE A 504 -3.95 -32.24 -9.65
C ILE A 504 -5.42 -32.33 -10.05
N ALA A 505 -5.73 -32.05 -11.33
CA ALA A 505 -7.10 -32.16 -11.85
C ALA A 505 -7.67 -33.58 -11.64
N LYS A 506 -6.90 -34.63 -11.91
CA LYS A 506 -7.33 -36.02 -11.71
C LYS A 506 -7.58 -36.36 -10.24
N VAL A 507 -6.69 -35.93 -9.33
CA VAL A 507 -6.83 -36.19 -7.89
C VAL A 507 -8.00 -35.39 -7.33
N VAL A 508 -8.09 -34.12 -7.69
CA VAL A 508 -9.12 -33.21 -7.21
C VAL A 508 -10.49 -33.61 -7.76
N SER A 509 -10.61 -33.94 -9.06
CA SER A 509 -11.88 -34.39 -9.64
C SER A 509 -12.36 -35.71 -9.01
N GLY A 510 -11.44 -36.60 -8.66
CA GLY A 510 -11.79 -37.84 -7.95
C GLY A 510 -12.38 -37.61 -6.55
N HIS A 511 -11.96 -36.54 -5.85
CA HIS A 511 -12.46 -36.19 -4.51
C HIS A 511 -13.61 -35.17 -4.56
N LEU A 512 -13.67 -34.33 -5.59
CA LEU A 512 -14.70 -33.30 -5.81
C LEU A 512 -15.79 -33.75 -6.79
N GLY A 513 -15.87 -35.05 -7.10
CA GLY A 513 -16.93 -35.63 -7.96
C GLY A 513 -18.37 -35.36 -7.46
N PHE A 514 -18.52 -34.95 -6.19
CA PHE A 514 -19.79 -34.52 -5.63
C PHE A 514 -20.31 -33.17 -6.17
N ILE A 515 -19.44 -32.39 -6.88
CA ILE A 515 -19.83 -31.10 -7.47
C ILE A 515 -20.80 -31.32 -8.62
N ASP A 516 -20.58 -32.33 -9.46
CA ASP A 516 -21.43 -32.84 -10.54
C ASP A 516 -22.26 -31.74 -11.25
N GLY A 517 -21.58 -30.69 -11.73
CA GLY A 517 -22.17 -29.54 -12.42
C GLY A 517 -22.90 -28.52 -11.50
N SER A 518 -22.92 -28.72 -10.18
CA SER A 518 -23.53 -27.78 -9.25
C SER A 518 -22.59 -26.61 -8.93
N ILE A 519 -22.94 -25.41 -9.39
CA ILE A 519 -22.17 -24.19 -9.07
C ILE A 519 -22.21 -23.86 -7.57
N GLU A 520 -23.28 -24.21 -6.87
CA GLU A 520 -23.43 -23.99 -5.43
C GLU A 520 -22.38 -24.78 -4.66
N LEU A 521 -22.18 -26.06 -5.00
CA LEU A 521 -21.14 -26.91 -4.40
C LEU A 521 -19.75 -26.48 -4.81
N PHE A 522 -19.58 -25.98 -6.06
CA PHE A 522 -18.33 -25.41 -6.51
C PHE A 522 -17.93 -24.17 -5.70
N VAL A 523 -18.87 -23.23 -5.46
CA VAL A 523 -18.63 -22.04 -4.63
C VAL A 523 -18.26 -22.44 -3.19
N LEU A 524 -18.92 -23.47 -2.65
CA LEU A 524 -18.58 -23.99 -1.32
C LEU A 524 -17.17 -24.60 -1.29
N ALA A 525 -16.81 -25.39 -2.30
CA ALA A 525 -15.48 -25.99 -2.41
C ALA A 525 -14.40 -24.89 -2.54
N ALA A 526 -14.66 -23.87 -3.37
CA ALA A 526 -13.78 -22.70 -3.53
C ALA A 526 -13.60 -21.96 -2.20
N LEU A 527 -14.67 -21.77 -1.43
CA LEU A 527 -14.61 -21.17 -0.10
C LEU A 527 -13.71 -21.98 0.84
N VAL A 528 -13.96 -23.28 0.95
CA VAL A 528 -13.22 -24.16 1.88
C VAL A 528 -11.74 -24.21 1.51
N ILE A 529 -11.42 -24.40 0.24
CA ILE A 529 -10.03 -24.47 -0.24
C ILE A 529 -9.32 -23.13 -0.01
N THR A 530 -9.93 -22.01 -0.43
CA THR A 530 -9.27 -20.70 -0.32
C THR A 530 -9.08 -20.30 1.14
N VAL A 531 -10.08 -20.49 2.01
CA VAL A 531 -9.98 -20.16 3.43
C VAL A 531 -8.98 -21.05 4.15
N ALA A 532 -8.94 -22.36 3.84
CA ALA A 532 -7.95 -23.27 4.40
C ALA A 532 -6.51 -22.82 4.04
N LEU A 533 -6.26 -22.50 2.77
CA LEU A 533 -4.98 -21.94 2.33
C LEU A 533 -4.68 -20.60 3.02
N ARG A 534 -5.71 -19.79 3.24
CA ARG A 534 -5.57 -18.45 3.83
C ARG A 534 -5.16 -18.46 5.30
N ILE A 535 -5.36 -19.57 6.01
CA ILE A 535 -4.88 -19.71 7.39
C ILE A 535 -3.35 -19.65 7.45
N GLY A 536 -2.68 -20.22 6.48
CA GLY A 536 -1.21 -20.33 6.47
C GLY A 536 -0.49 -19.50 5.41
N LEU A 537 -1.18 -19.04 4.35
CA LEU A 537 -0.55 -18.39 3.21
C LEU A 537 -0.90 -16.89 3.13
N PRO A 538 0.00 -16.07 2.54
CA PRO A 538 -0.29 -14.70 2.17
C PRO A 538 -1.47 -14.60 1.18
N ILE A 539 -2.10 -13.40 1.12
CA ILE A 539 -3.27 -13.15 0.26
C ILE A 539 -3.01 -13.56 -1.20
N ALA A 540 -1.90 -13.10 -1.76
CA ALA A 540 -1.60 -13.33 -3.17
C ALA A 540 -1.31 -14.81 -3.47
N ALA A 541 -0.55 -15.50 -2.61
CA ALA A 541 -0.25 -16.92 -2.76
C ALA A 541 -1.52 -17.78 -2.62
N SER A 542 -2.38 -17.49 -1.63
CA SER A 542 -3.63 -18.23 -1.44
C SER A 542 -4.57 -18.08 -2.64
N ALA A 543 -4.71 -16.86 -3.19
CA ALA A 543 -5.53 -16.62 -4.38
C ALA A 543 -5.02 -17.39 -5.60
N LEU A 544 -3.71 -17.36 -5.85
CA LEU A 544 -3.10 -18.03 -7.00
C LEU A 544 -3.19 -19.55 -6.90
N ILE A 545 -2.84 -20.12 -5.75
CA ILE A 545 -2.90 -21.58 -5.53
C ILE A 545 -4.36 -22.05 -5.61
N SER A 546 -5.31 -21.31 -5.04
CA SER A 546 -6.73 -21.61 -5.18
C SER A 546 -7.18 -21.62 -6.63
N ALA A 547 -6.78 -20.60 -7.41
CA ALA A 547 -7.11 -20.53 -8.83
C ALA A 547 -6.54 -21.72 -9.61
N VAL A 548 -5.27 -22.07 -9.38
CA VAL A 548 -4.61 -23.22 -10.02
C VAL A 548 -5.33 -24.53 -9.71
N ILE A 549 -5.80 -24.72 -8.47
CA ILE A 549 -6.54 -25.94 -8.08
C ILE A 549 -7.96 -25.96 -8.67
N LEU A 550 -8.62 -24.79 -8.72
CA LEU A 550 -10.05 -24.72 -9.04
C LEU A 550 -10.34 -24.62 -10.55
N ILE A 551 -9.42 -24.03 -11.36
CA ILE A 551 -9.62 -23.88 -12.83
C ILE A 551 -9.90 -25.23 -13.49
N PRO A 552 -9.09 -26.28 -13.32
CA PRO A 552 -9.37 -27.58 -13.94
C PRO A 552 -10.72 -28.20 -13.50
N VAL A 553 -11.12 -27.94 -12.25
CA VAL A 553 -12.41 -28.43 -11.70
C VAL A 553 -13.58 -27.70 -12.36
N ALA A 554 -13.45 -26.38 -12.58
CA ALA A 554 -14.46 -25.59 -13.25
C ALA A 554 -14.64 -26.01 -14.72
N GLU A 555 -13.53 -26.19 -15.44
CA GLU A 555 -13.54 -26.65 -16.83
C GLU A 555 -14.19 -28.04 -16.95
N ALA A 556 -13.90 -28.97 -16.04
CA ALA A 556 -14.51 -30.28 -16.01
C ALA A 556 -16.04 -30.24 -15.73
N ASN A 557 -16.52 -29.22 -15.03
CA ASN A 557 -17.93 -29.02 -14.67
C ASN A 557 -18.65 -27.98 -15.54
N HIS A 558 -18.05 -27.56 -16.66
CA HIS A 558 -18.57 -26.54 -17.59
C HIS A 558 -18.85 -25.18 -16.92
N ILE A 559 -18.14 -24.86 -15.83
CA ILE A 559 -18.22 -23.58 -15.14
C ILE A 559 -17.14 -22.65 -15.75
N ASN A 560 -17.51 -21.40 -16.03
CA ASN A 560 -16.55 -20.45 -16.58
C ASN A 560 -15.35 -20.24 -15.64
N PRO A 561 -14.11 -20.43 -16.10
CA PRO A 561 -12.91 -20.29 -15.28
C PRO A 561 -12.74 -18.91 -14.61
N TRP A 562 -13.39 -17.86 -15.17
CA TRP A 562 -13.42 -16.55 -14.52
C TRP A 562 -14.04 -16.61 -13.12
N ILE A 563 -15.11 -17.40 -12.92
CA ILE A 563 -15.74 -17.57 -11.60
C ILE A 563 -14.72 -18.07 -10.57
N CYS A 564 -13.82 -18.98 -10.96
CA CYS A 564 -12.76 -19.48 -10.07
C CYS A 564 -11.86 -18.36 -9.59
N ILE A 565 -11.32 -17.57 -10.52
CA ILE A 565 -10.37 -16.51 -10.16
C ILE A 565 -11.05 -15.39 -9.38
N PHE A 566 -12.30 -15.09 -9.68
CA PHE A 566 -13.10 -14.15 -8.91
C PHE A 566 -13.34 -14.63 -7.48
N LEU A 567 -13.75 -15.89 -7.28
CA LEU A 567 -13.95 -16.49 -5.95
C LEU A 567 -12.64 -16.57 -5.18
N ALA A 568 -11.54 -16.96 -5.83
CA ALA A 568 -10.21 -16.98 -5.23
C ALA A 568 -9.80 -15.57 -4.77
N ALA A 569 -10.04 -14.54 -5.57
CA ALA A 569 -9.78 -13.15 -5.22
C ALA A 569 -10.68 -12.65 -4.07
N LEU A 570 -11.98 -13.01 -4.08
CA LEU A 570 -12.96 -12.61 -3.07
C LEU A 570 -12.70 -13.26 -1.71
N PHE A 571 -12.46 -14.58 -1.70
CA PHE A 571 -12.28 -15.35 -0.48
C PHE A 571 -10.86 -15.21 0.11
N SER A 572 -9.85 -14.88 -0.70
CA SER A 572 -8.51 -14.55 -0.18
C SER A 572 -8.49 -13.28 0.68
N ASP A 573 -9.50 -12.41 0.56
CA ASP A 573 -9.66 -11.23 1.42
C ASP A 573 -10.29 -11.53 2.79
N ILE A 574 -10.72 -12.76 3.01
CA ILE A 574 -11.19 -13.23 4.32
C ILE A 574 -10.00 -13.31 5.27
N TRP A 575 -10.14 -12.72 6.46
CA TRP A 575 -9.14 -12.82 7.51
C TRP A 575 -9.78 -12.87 8.89
N PHE A 576 -9.20 -13.70 9.75
CA PHE A 576 -9.67 -13.93 11.12
C PHE A 576 -8.72 -13.34 12.15
N PHE A 577 -7.43 -13.32 11.82
CA PHE A 577 -6.38 -12.86 12.71
C PHE A 577 -5.66 -11.64 12.11
N PRO A 578 -5.23 -10.67 12.94
CA PRO A 578 -4.57 -9.44 12.49
C PRO A 578 -3.39 -9.66 11.52
N TYR A 579 -2.56 -10.69 11.76
CA TYR A 579 -1.39 -10.98 10.93
C TYR A 579 -1.73 -11.35 9.48
N GLN A 580 -2.95 -11.80 9.23
CA GLN A 580 -3.40 -12.19 7.90
C GLN A 580 -3.68 -10.97 7.01
N SER A 581 -3.86 -9.76 7.55
CA SER A 581 -4.17 -8.55 6.80
C SER A 581 -2.99 -7.57 6.83
N SER A 582 -2.25 -7.47 5.73
CA SER A 582 -1.15 -6.50 5.59
C SER A 582 -1.64 -5.05 5.78
N VAL A 583 -2.85 -4.75 5.31
CA VAL A 583 -3.48 -3.42 5.44
C VAL A 583 -3.78 -3.11 6.90
N TRP A 584 -4.29 -4.09 7.67
CA TRP A 584 -4.47 -3.94 9.12
C TRP A 584 -3.14 -3.75 9.85
N MET A 585 -2.12 -4.55 9.51
CA MET A 585 -0.79 -4.45 10.11
C MET A 585 -0.14 -3.10 9.81
N GLN A 586 -0.35 -2.55 8.62
CA GLN A 586 0.10 -1.21 8.26
C GLN A 586 -0.59 -0.12 9.10
N ALA A 587 -1.91 -0.22 9.33
CA ALA A 587 -2.60 0.70 10.24
C ALA A 587 -2.08 0.57 11.68
N ALA A 588 -1.76 -0.65 12.12
CA ALA A 588 -1.21 -0.95 13.43
C ALA A 588 0.20 -0.37 13.61
N SER A 589 1.09 -0.52 12.63
CA SER A 589 2.46 0.02 12.70
C SER A 589 2.48 1.56 12.81
N LYS A 590 1.43 2.22 12.33
CA LYS A 590 1.23 3.67 12.48
C LYS A 590 0.43 4.06 13.74
N GLY A 591 0.21 3.12 14.67
CA GLY A 591 -0.45 3.36 15.98
C GLY A 591 -1.98 3.56 15.90
N GLN A 592 -2.59 3.44 14.71
CA GLN A 592 -4.01 3.80 14.52
C GLN A 592 -4.98 2.75 15.09
N THR A 593 -4.54 1.51 15.20
CA THR A 593 -5.36 0.42 15.74
C THR A 593 -5.43 0.41 17.27
N GLU A 594 -4.61 1.20 17.96
CA GLU A 594 -4.67 1.37 19.42
C GLU A 594 -5.74 2.37 19.83
N ALA A 595 -6.05 3.31 18.95
CA ALA A 595 -7.03 4.35 19.16
C ALA A 595 -8.48 3.89 18.96
N ILE A 596 -8.74 2.73 18.37
CA ILE A 596 -10.08 2.20 18.09
C ILE A 596 -10.49 1.08 19.07
N ASP A 597 -11.79 0.78 19.14
CA ASP A 597 -12.30 -0.42 19.82
C ASP A 597 -12.06 -1.67 18.94
N ARG A 598 -11.01 -2.43 19.29
CA ARG A 598 -10.61 -3.63 18.53
C ARG A 598 -11.69 -4.72 18.54
N VAL A 599 -12.48 -4.83 19.61
CA VAL A 599 -13.52 -5.86 19.72
C VAL A 599 -14.66 -5.55 18.75
N GLN A 600 -15.14 -4.31 18.75
CA GLN A 600 -16.19 -3.87 17.82
C GLN A 600 -15.72 -3.99 16.37
N PHE A 601 -14.48 -3.56 16.06
CA PHE A 601 -13.92 -3.68 14.73
C PHE A 601 -13.81 -5.15 14.28
N THR A 602 -13.35 -6.06 15.16
CA THR A 602 -13.25 -7.49 14.84
C THR A 602 -14.62 -8.08 14.55
N ARG A 603 -15.66 -7.75 15.33
CA ARG A 603 -17.04 -8.18 15.05
C ARG A 603 -17.51 -7.70 13.68
N TYR A 604 -17.29 -6.44 13.36
CA TYR A 604 -17.59 -5.89 12.04
C TYR A 604 -16.87 -6.67 10.93
N ASN A 605 -15.58 -6.92 11.07
CA ASN A 605 -14.79 -7.67 10.08
C ASN A 605 -15.31 -9.10 9.88
N GLN A 606 -15.69 -9.80 10.96
CA GLN A 606 -16.27 -11.15 10.86
C GLN A 606 -17.62 -11.13 10.13
N CYS A 607 -18.46 -10.14 10.37
CA CYS A 607 -19.70 -9.96 9.61
C CYS A 607 -19.40 -9.68 8.13
N MET A 608 -18.38 -8.89 7.81
CA MET A 608 -17.95 -8.66 6.43
C MET A 608 -17.36 -9.92 5.77
N ASN A 609 -16.68 -10.80 6.53
CA ASN A 609 -16.26 -12.12 6.04
C ASN A 609 -17.49 -12.99 5.66
N ALA A 610 -18.52 -13.02 6.52
CA ALA A 610 -19.78 -13.69 6.21
C ALA A 610 -20.49 -13.08 4.99
N ALA A 611 -20.45 -11.73 4.86
CA ALA A 611 -20.98 -11.03 3.70
C ALA A 611 -20.29 -11.45 2.39
N ARG A 612 -18.96 -11.65 2.40
CA ARG A 612 -18.23 -12.14 1.20
C ARG A 612 -18.74 -13.51 0.75
N VAL A 613 -19.02 -14.39 1.70
CA VAL A 613 -19.63 -15.70 1.42
C VAL A 613 -21.05 -15.52 0.86
N ALA A 614 -21.88 -14.72 1.53
CA ALA A 614 -23.26 -14.50 1.13
C ALA A 614 -23.36 -13.91 -0.28
N VAL A 615 -22.54 -12.93 -0.64
CA VAL A 615 -22.58 -12.31 -1.98
C VAL A 615 -22.10 -13.27 -3.08
N ALA A 616 -21.20 -14.20 -2.79
CA ALA A 616 -20.82 -15.24 -3.74
C ALA A 616 -22.02 -16.10 -4.12
N PHE A 617 -22.80 -16.56 -3.14
CA PHE A 617 -24.04 -17.31 -3.39
C PHE A 617 -25.13 -16.46 -4.04
N LEU A 618 -25.27 -15.19 -3.63
CA LEU A 618 -26.23 -14.25 -4.25
C LEU A 618 -25.90 -13.94 -5.71
N SER A 619 -24.64 -14.09 -6.10
CA SER A 619 -24.20 -13.87 -7.49
C SER A 619 -24.51 -15.05 -8.41
N ILE A 620 -24.81 -16.25 -7.90
CA ILE A 620 -25.06 -17.45 -8.71
C ILE A 620 -26.19 -17.25 -9.74
N PRO A 621 -27.41 -16.78 -9.37
CA PRO A 621 -28.46 -16.55 -10.36
C PRO A 621 -28.08 -15.55 -11.42
N TYR A 622 -27.28 -14.55 -11.06
CA TYR A 622 -26.79 -13.53 -11.98
C TYR A 622 -25.75 -14.08 -12.97
N TRP A 623 -24.83 -14.95 -12.49
CA TRP A 623 -23.86 -15.62 -13.37
C TRP A 623 -24.54 -16.59 -14.33
N LYS A 624 -25.60 -17.28 -13.89
CA LYS A 624 -26.45 -18.10 -14.76
C LYS A 624 -27.11 -17.25 -15.86
N TRP A 625 -27.60 -16.05 -15.51
CA TRP A 625 -28.18 -15.11 -16.45
C TRP A 625 -27.16 -14.55 -17.45
N LEU A 626 -25.89 -14.38 -17.04
CA LEU A 626 -24.79 -13.96 -17.91
C LEU A 626 -24.19 -15.09 -18.74
N GLU A 627 -24.76 -16.29 -18.70
CA GLU A 627 -24.27 -17.49 -19.41
C GLU A 627 -22.81 -17.87 -19.04
N LEU A 628 -22.40 -17.59 -17.80
CA LEU A 628 -21.09 -17.97 -17.27
C LEU A 628 -21.08 -19.37 -16.65
N GLN A 629 -22.20 -20.10 -16.75
CA GLN A 629 -22.36 -21.49 -16.31
C GLN A 629 -22.96 -22.31 -17.45
#